data_02aa405be06d4ed0866a37699747db39
#
_entry.id   02aa405be06d4ed0866a37699747db39
#
_cell.length_a   1.000
_cell.length_b   1.000
_cell.length_c   1.000
_cell.angle_alpha   90.00
_cell.angle_beta   90.00
_cell.angle_gamma   90.00
#
_symmetry.space_group_name_H-M   'P 1'
#
loop_
_entity.id
_entity.type
_entity.pdbx_description
1 polymer ?
#
loop_
_entity_poly.entity_id
_entity_poly.type
_entity_poly.pdbx_seq_one_letter_code
_entity_poly.pdbx_strand_id
1 'polypeptide(L)'
;EIKSADESGRDEEVSKIENRACPTCGCCSGMFTANSMNCLNEAIGLALPGNGTIVATHANRTQLFKDAAKLIVENTYKYYRDGDESVLPRSIATREAFLNAMTLDIAMGGSTNTVLHLLAIAHEAEADFKMDDIDMLSRKSPCLCKVAPNTQKYHIQDVNRAGGIMGIMGQLAKAGLIDTSVAVSYTHLR
;
A
#
# COMPACT_ATOMS: atom_id res chain seq x y z
N GLU A 1 15.46 -25.83 1.49
CA GLU A 1 16.82 -26.06 2.03
C GLU A 1 17.68 -26.72 0.98
N ILE A 2 18.78 -26.07 0.61
CA ILE A 2 19.81 -26.67 -0.27
C ILE A 2 20.66 -27.57 0.57
N LYS A 3 20.51 -28.89 0.40
CA LYS A 3 21.34 -29.88 1.04
C LYS A 3 22.44 -30.29 0.06
N SER A 4 23.60 -29.68 0.14
CA SER A 4 24.81 -30.15 -0.52
C SER A 4 25.75 -30.78 0.48
N ALA A 5 26.29 -31.94 0.16
CA ALA A 5 27.30 -32.61 0.97
C ALA A 5 28.70 -31.98 0.80
N ASP A 6 28.87 -31.20 -0.25
CA ASP A 6 30.10 -30.53 -0.63
C ASP A 6 29.92 -29.01 -0.53
N GLU A 7 30.69 -28.33 0.32
CA GLU A 7 30.58 -26.89 0.54
C GLU A 7 30.90 -26.09 -0.72
N SER A 8 31.80 -26.53 -1.57
CA SER A 8 32.17 -25.85 -2.83
C SER A 8 31.04 -25.90 -3.84
N GLY A 9 30.36 -27.05 -3.96
CA GLY A 9 29.18 -27.19 -4.80
C GLY A 9 27.97 -26.41 -4.31
N ARG A 10 27.82 -26.29 -2.98
CA ARG A 10 26.73 -25.53 -2.36
C ARG A 10 26.77 -24.04 -2.71
N ASP A 11 27.94 -23.42 -2.66
CA ASP A 11 28.09 -21.99 -2.97
C ASP A 11 27.78 -21.69 -4.44
N GLU A 12 28.13 -22.58 -5.36
CA GLU A 12 27.76 -22.46 -6.77
C GLU A 12 26.25 -22.62 -6.98
N GLU A 13 25.60 -23.56 -6.30
CA GLU A 13 24.14 -23.74 -6.36
C GLU A 13 23.39 -22.55 -5.77
N VAL A 14 23.83 -22.03 -4.63
CA VAL A 14 23.27 -20.82 -4.02
C VAL A 14 23.37 -19.65 -4.98
N SER A 15 24.55 -19.42 -5.56
CA SER A 15 24.75 -18.33 -6.54
C SER A 15 23.85 -18.47 -7.77
N LYS A 16 23.63 -19.71 -8.26
CA LYS A 16 22.69 -19.94 -9.38
C LYS A 16 21.24 -19.58 -9.00
N ILE A 17 20.82 -19.89 -7.78
CA ILE A 17 19.49 -19.56 -7.28
C ILE A 17 19.35 -18.06 -7.08
N GLU A 18 20.32 -17.40 -6.44
CA GLU A 18 20.33 -15.95 -6.24
C GLU A 18 20.19 -15.19 -7.56
N ASN A 19 20.94 -15.59 -8.58
CA ASN A 19 20.89 -14.97 -9.91
C ASN A 19 19.57 -15.19 -10.67
N ARG A 20 18.73 -16.15 -10.26
CA ARG A 20 17.49 -16.53 -10.94
C ARG A 20 16.22 -16.30 -10.11
N ALA A 21 16.36 -16.06 -8.80
CA ALA A 21 15.23 -15.93 -7.89
C ALA A 21 14.35 -14.72 -8.21
N CYS A 22 14.93 -13.62 -8.69
CA CYS A 22 14.24 -12.40 -9.07
C CYS A 22 14.59 -11.99 -10.51
N PRO A 23 14.05 -12.69 -11.52
CA PRO A 23 14.47 -12.52 -12.92
C PRO A 23 14.01 -11.19 -13.56
N THR A 24 13.13 -10.46 -12.88
CA THR A 24 12.59 -9.17 -13.34
C THR A 24 12.68 -8.12 -12.23
N CYS A 25 12.00 -6.97 -12.38
CA CYS A 25 11.95 -5.92 -11.38
C CYS A 25 10.59 -5.88 -10.68
N GLY A 26 10.57 -5.28 -9.49
CA GLY A 26 9.39 -5.15 -8.63
C GLY A 26 9.58 -5.80 -7.26
N CYS A 27 8.78 -5.37 -6.25
CA CYS A 27 8.93 -5.82 -4.88
C CYS A 27 8.18 -7.13 -4.59
N CYS A 28 7.01 -7.33 -5.19
CA CYS A 28 6.22 -8.54 -5.05
C CYS A 28 5.05 -8.60 -6.04
N SER A 29 4.44 -9.77 -6.19
CA SER A 29 3.35 -10.02 -7.14
C SER A 29 1.96 -10.00 -6.52
N GLY A 30 1.84 -9.77 -5.21
CA GLY A 30 0.58 -9.87 -4.47
C GLY A 30 0.55 -9.03 -3.20
N MET A 31 -0.23 -9.46 -2.20
CA MET A 31 -0.40 -8.77 -0.92
C MET A 31 0.63 -9.24 0.14
N PHE A 32 1.90 -9.26 -0.25
CA PHE A 32 3.01 -9.39 0.69
C PHE A 32 3.28 -8.03 1.35
N THR A 33 4.18 -7.98 2.33
CA THR A 33 4.39 -6.81 3.17
C THR A 33 4.67 -5.53 2.39
N ALA A 34 5.65 -5.57 1.48
CA ALA A 34 6.05 -4.38 0.72
C ALA A 34 4.89 -3.83 -0.11
N ASN A 35 4.18 -4.70 -0.84
CA ASN A 35 3.09 -4.24 -1.68
C ASN A 35 1.82 -3.88 -0.90
N SER A 36 1.52 -4.59 0.18
CA SER A 36 0.45 -4.17 1.09
C SER A 36 0.68 -2.74 1.58
N MET A 37 1.89 -2.40 2.02
CA MET A 37 2.22 -1.03 2.42
C MET A 37 2.14 -0.03 1.27
N ASN A 38 2.51 -0.40 0.04
CA ASN A 38 2.31 0.45 -1.13
C ASN A 38 0.82 0.78 -1.35
N CYS A 39 -0.07 -0.20 -1.14
CA CYS A 39 -1.52 -0.01 -1.22
C CYS A 39 -2.05 0.87 -0.07
N LEU A 40 -1.57 0.64 1.15
CA LEU A 40 -1.98 1.41 2.33
C LEU A 40 -1.53 2.87 2.26
N ASN A 41 -0.38 3.16 1.67
CA ASN A 41 0.04 4.53 1.41
C ASN A 41 -0.92 5.30 0.49
N GLU A 42 -1.59 4.63 -0.45
CA GLU A 42 -2.67 5.23 -1.22
C GLU A 42 -3.88 5.56 -0.33
N ALA A 43 -4.25 4.63 0.55
CA ALA A 43 -5.41 4.80 1.44
C ALA A 43 -5.21 5.89 2.50
N ILE A 44 -3.98 6.03 3.02
CA ILE A 44 -3.63 7.12 3.94
C ILE A 44 -3.61 8.48 3.21
N GLY A 45 -3.35 8.50 1.90
CA GLY A 45 -3.22 9.71 1.10
C GLY A 45 -1.77 10.16 0.87
N LEU A 46 -0.79 9.35 1.25
CA LEU A 46 0.64 9.66 1.10
C LEU A 46 1.24 9.18 -0.23
N ALA A 47 0.47 8.46 -1.05
CA ALA A 47 0.90 8.03 -2.38
C ALA A 47 -0.22 8.25 -3.41
N LEU A 48 0.16 8.44 -4.68
CA LEU A 48 -0.79 8.62 -5.77
C LEU A 48 -1.56 7.33 -6.07
N PRO A 49 -2.81 7.43 -6.56
CA PRO A 49 -3.60 6.29 -7.00
C PRO A 49 -2.85 5.44 -8.03
N GLY A 50 -2.88 4.13 -7.83
CA GLY A 50 -2.15 3.18 -8.67
C GLY A 50 -0.75 2.83 -8.16
N ASN A 51 -0.25 3.51 -7.12
CA ASN A 51 1.08 3.23 -6.57
C ASN A 51 1.25 1.77 -6.14
N GLY A 52 0.27 1.19 -5.50
CA GLY A 52 0.31 -0.19 -5.01
C GLY A 52 -0.07 -1.26 -6.04
N THR A 53 -0.66 -0.89 -7.18
CA THR A 53 -1.24 -1.86 -8.11
C THR A 53 -0.69 -1.80 -9.54
N ILE A 54 -0.12 -0.67 -9.98
CA ILE A 54 0.61 -0.59 -11.25
C ILE A 54 1.92 -1.33 -11.10
N VAL A 55 2.13 -2.41 -11.86
CA VAL A 55 3.34 -3.23 -11.77
C VAL A 55 4.57 -2.45 -12.26
N ALA A 56 5.74 -2.81 -11.73
CA ALA A 56 7.00 -2.07 -11.95
C ALA A 56 7.40 -1.94 -13.43
N THR A 57 7.04 -2.92 -14.26
CA THR A 57 7.33 -2.95 -15.69
C THR A 57 6.28 -2.26 -16.56
N HIS A 58 5.18 -1.76 -15.98
CA HIS A 58 4.12 -1.14 -16.76
C HIS A 58 4.50 0.27 -17.21
N ALA A 59 4.17 0.63 -18.46
CA ALA A 59 4.50 1.95 -19.04
C ALA A 59 3.99 3.13 -18.20
N ASN A 60 2.82 3.00 -17.59
CA ASN A 60 2.22 4.05 -16.75
C ASN A 60 3.02 4.33 -15.47
N ARG A 61 3.94 3.44 -15.05
CA ARG A 61 4.77 3.65 -13.87
C ARG A 61 5.65 4.89 -14.00
N THR A 62 6.22 5.11 -15.17
CA THR A 62 7.03 6.31 -15.46
C THR A 62 6.20 7.59 -15.34
N GLN A 63 4.96 7.58 -15.82
CA GLN A 63 4.08 8.75 -15.71
C GLN A 63 3.71 9.02 -14.26
N LEU A 64 3.37 7.97 -13.49
CA LEU A 64 3.08 8.08 -12.05
C LEU A 64 4.23 8.76 -11.29
N PHE A 65 5.47 8.40 -11.57
CA PHE A 65 6.63 9.03 -10.94
C PHE A 65 6.79 10.51 -11.32
N LYS A 66 6.53 10.86 -12.59
CA LYS A 66 6.56 12.25 -13.03
C LYS A 66 5.47 13.09 -12.35
N ASP A 67 4.29 12.53 -12.18
CA ASP A 67 3.17 13.20 -11.54
C ASP A 67 3.43 13.38 -10.03
N ALA A 68 3.99 12.37 -9.36
CA ALA A 68 4.42 12.48 -7.98
C ALA A 68 5.49 13.55 -7.78
N ALA A 69 6.47 13.62 -8.69
CA ALA A 69 7.53 14.64 -8.63
C ALA A 69 6.98 16.05 -8.81
N LYS A 70 6.03 16.26 -9.71
CA LYS A 70 5.35 17.56 -9.87
C LYS A 70 4.58 17.94 -8.62
N LEU A 71 3.79 17.00 -8.11
CA LEU A 71 2.95 17.22 -6.94
C LEU A 71 3.76 17.62 -5.70
N ILE A 72 4.89 16.95 -5.43
CA ILE A 72 5.71 17.30 -4.26
C ILE A 72 6.31 18.72 -4.39
N VAL A 73 6.67 19.13 -5.60
CA VAL A 73 7.13 20.51 -5.84
C VAL A 73 5.99 21.52 -5.63
N GLU A 74 4.80 21.24 -6.14
CA GLU A 74 3.62 22.09 -5.95
C GLU A 74 3.27 22.21 -4.46
N ASN A 75 3.27 21.10 -3.71
CA ASN A 75 3.01 21.10 -2.27
C ASN A 75 4.07 21.88 -1.50
N THR A 76 5.34 21.77 -1.91
CA THR A 76 6.43 22.57 -1.31
C THR A 76 6.16 24.07 -1.49
N TYR A 77 5.71 24.49 -2.67
CA TYR A 77 5.34 25.89 -2.88
C TYR A 77 4.11 26.32 -2.07
N LYS A 78 3.06 25.51 -2.01
CA LYS A 78 1.87 25.80 -1.18
C LYS A 78 2.26 26.01 0.27
N TYR A 79 3.11 25.14 0.82
CA TYR A 79 3.56 25.29 2.21
C TYR A 79 4.44 26.53 2.42
N TYR A 80 5.54 26.68 1.65
CA TYR A 80 6.52 27.73 1.92
C TYR A 80 6.11 29.12 1.43
N ARG A 81 5.26 29.25 0.41
CA ARG A 81 4.79 30.53 -0.12
C ARG A 81 3.44 30.94 0.42
N ASP A 82 2.51 29.99 0.50
CA ASP A 82 1.13 30.28 0.79
C ASP A 82 0.75 29.95 2.25
N GLY A 83 1.65 29.30 3.01
CA GLY A 83 1.42 28.89 4.39
C GLY A 83 0.38 27.78 4.53
N ASP A 84 0.15 26.99 3.47
CA ASP A 84 -0.85 25.92 3.45
C ASP A 84 -0.29 24.67 4.16
N GLU A 85 -0.67 24.46 5.40
CA GLU A 85 -0.27 23.30 6.20
C GLU A 85 -1.07 22.03 5.85
N SER A 86 -2.15 22.14 5.08
CA SER A 86 -2.96 20.97 4.70
C SER A 86 -2.20 19.96 3.83
N VAL A 87 -1.12 20.40 3.17
CA VAL A 87 -0.26 19.57 2.33
C VAL A 87 0.82 18.81 3.10
N LEU A 88 0.96 19.05 4.39
CA LEU A 88 1.96 18.37 5.22
C LEU A 88 1.57 16.90 5.47
N PRO A 89 2.55 15.97 5.53
CA PRO A 89 2.27 14.56 5.78
C PRO A 89 1.44 14.30 7.04
N ARG A 90 1.68 15.03 8.14
CA ARG A 90 0.90 14.88 9.38
C ARG A 90 -0.53 15.39 9.26
N SER A 91 -0.78 16.39 8.40
CA SER A 91 -2.13 16.88 8.13
C SER A 91 -2.94 15.90 7.28
N ILE A 92 -2.26 15.08 6.46
CA ILE A 92 -2.86 14.04 5.62
C ILE A 92 -3.08 12.76 6.40
N ALA A 93 -2.07 12.32 7.14
CA ALA A 93 -2.05 11.05 7.89
C ALA A 93 -2.80 11.18 9.22
N THR A 94 -4.10 11.46 9.14
CA THR A 94 -4.98 11.59 10.31
C THR A 94 -5.39 10.23 10.87
N ARG A 95 -5.96 10.21 12.06
CA ARG A 95 -6.53 8.99 12.66
C ARG A 95 -7.53 8.30 11.73
N GLU A 96 -8.41 9.07 11.11
CA GLU A 96 -9.43 8.56 10.19
C GLU A 96 -8.80 7.95 8.94
N ALA A 97 -7.70 8.52 8.43
CA ALA A 97 -6.94 7.95 7.33
C ALA A 97 -6.33 6.58 7.70
N PHE A 98 -5.83 6.41 8.93
CA PHE A 98 -5.35 5.12 9.43
C PHE A 98 -6.48 4.10 9.62
N LEU A 99 -7.65 4.52 10.10
CA LEU A 99 -8.83 3.65 10.18
C LEU A 99 -9.27 3.16 8.79
N ASN A 100 -9.28 4.05 7.80
CA ASN A 100 -9.56 3.70 6.41
C ASN A 100 -8.52 2.73 5.83
N ALA A 101 -7.24 2.99 6.07
CA ALA A 101 -6.14 2.14 5.62
C ALA A 101 -6.23 0.74 6.24
N MET A 102 -6.50 0.63 7.53
CA MET A 102 -6.66 -0.67 8.19
C MET A 102 -7.90 -1.42 7.71
N THR A 103 -9.01 -0.71 7.48
CA THR A 103 -10.21 -1.29 6.87
C THR A 103 -9.93 -1.84 5.48
N LEU A 104 -9.18 -1.10 4.67
CA LEU A 104 -8.70 -1.57 3.36
C LEU A 104 -7.81 -2.79 3.50
N ASP A 105 -6.87 -2.79 4.44
CA ASP A 105 -5.92 -3.90 4.65
C ASP A 105 -6.65 -5.23 4.91
N ILE A 106 -7.62 -5.20 5.80
CA ILE A 106 -8.49 -6.35 6.10
C ILE A 106 -9.27 -6.77 4.85
N ALA A 107 -9.86 -5.81 4.14
CA ALA A 107 -10.70 -6.07 2.98
C ALA A 107 -9.90 -6.65 1.78
N MET A 108 -8.67 -6.22 1.60
CA MET A 108 -7.81 -6.70 0.52
C MET A 108 -7.01 -7.97 0.87
N GLY A 109 -7.06 -8.41 2.14
CA GLY A 109 -6.28 -9.56 2.62
C GLY A 109 -4.77 -9.27 2.62
N GLY A 110 -4.39 -8.13 3.19
CA GLY A 110 -3.01 -7.69 3.27
C GLY A 110 -2.14 -8.51 4.23
N SER A 111 -0.89 -8.12 4.32
CA SER A 111 0.10 -8.79 5.16
C SER A 111 -0.10 -8.46 6.64
N THR A 112 0.04 -9.43 7.54
CA THR A 112 -0.02 -9.19 9.00
C THR A 112 1.07 -8.23 9.49
N ASN A 113 2.16 -8.07 8.76
CA ASN A 113 3.21 -7.11 9.09
C ASN A 113 2.76 -5.64 8.98
N THR A 114 1.69 -5.36 8.23
CA THR A 114 1.11 -4.01 8.12
C THR A 114 0.62 -3.47 9.45
N VAL A 115 0.20 -4.33 10.36
CA VAL A 115 -0.17 -3.95 11.74
C VAL A 115 0.97 -3.21 12.43
N LEU A 116 2.18 -3.77 12.39
CA LEU A 116 3.37 -3.14 12.98
C LEU A 116 3.70 -1.82 12.28
N HIS A 117 3.63 -1.81 10.96
CA HIS A 117 3.99 -0.63 10.16
C HIS A 117 2.99 0.51 10.34
N LEU A 118 1.68 0.23 10.34
CA LEU A 118 0.66 1.27 10.54
C LEU A 118 0.74 1.88 11.94
N LEU A 119 0.96 1.06 12.98
CA LEU A 119 1.15 1.58 14.34
C LEU A 119 2.39 2.47 14.45
N ALA A 120 3.50 2.06 13.81
CA ALA A 120 4.72 2.86 13.79
C ALA A 120 4.53 4.20 13.05
N ILE A 121 3.91 4.16 11.86
CA ILE A 121 3.65 5.37 11.06
C ILE A 121 2.66 6.29 11.80
N ALA A 122 1.62 5.74 12.44
CA ALA A 122 0.66 6.51 13.22
C ALA A 122 1.33 7.21 14.42
N HIS A 123 2.27 6.52 15.09
CA HIS A 123 3.07 7.12 16.16
C HIS A 123 3.88 8.32 15.65
N GLU A 124 4.60 8.17 14.53
CA GLU A 124 5.37 9.25 13.91
C GLU A 124 4.48 10.40 13.39
N ALA A 125 3.27 10.07 12.94
CA ALA A 125 2.27 11.06 12.52
C ALA A 125 1.58 11.76 13.70
N GLU A 126 1.80 11.32 14.94
CA GLU A 126 1.10 11.77 16.15
C GLU A 126 -0.41 11.52 16.07
N ALA A 127 -0.83 10.49 15.31
CA ALA A 127 -2.22 10.08 15.17
C ALA A 127 -2.60 9.08 16.28
N ASP A 128 -3.75 9.30 16.92
CA ASP A 128 -4.26 8.43 17.99
C ASP A 128 -4.91 7.15 17.42
N PHE A 129 -4.09 6.33 16.76
CA PHE A 129 -4.46 5.03 16.19
C PHE A 129 -3.77 3.91 16.96
N LYS A 130 -4.55 2.94 17.48
CA LYS A 130 -4.11 1.93 18.43
C LYS A 130 -4.49 0.51 18.03
N MET A 131 -3.93 -0.47 18.73
CA MET A 131 -4.26 -1.89 18.53
C MET A 131 -5.74 -2.20 18.71
N ASP A 132 -6.42 -1.52 19.66
CA ASP A 132 -7.85 -1.70 19.90
C ASP A 132 -8.71 -1.27 18.69
N ASP A 133 -8.26 -0.26 17.94
CA ASP A 133 -8.91 0.14 16.69
C ASP A 133 -8.84 -0.98 15.65
N ILE A 134 -7.70 -1.66 15.57
CA ILE A 134 -7.48 -2.79 14.63
C ILE A 134 -8.39 -3.96 15.00
N ASP A 135 -8.49 -4.32 16.29
CA ASP A 135 -9.42 -5.36 16.75
C ASP A 135 -10.87 -5.02 16.42
N MET A 136 -11.29 -3.79 16.69
CA MET A 136 -12.62 -3.30 16.34
C MET A 136 -12.91 -3.42 14.84
N LEU A 137 -11.98 -2.98 14.00
CA LEU A 137 -12.15 -3.01 12.54
C LEU A 137 -12.16 -4.45 12.00
N SER A 138 -11.36 -5.35 12.59
CA SER A 138 -11.30 -6.76 12.17
C SER A 138 -12.64 -7.49 12.31
N ARG A 139 -13.48 -7.05 13.24
CA ARG A 139 -14.82 -7.61 13.49
C ARG A 139 -15.88 -7.06 12.53
N LYS A 140 -15.64 -5.92 11.89
CA LYS A 140 -16.60 -5.21 11.02
C LYS A 140 -16.30 -5.34 9.55
N SER A 141 -15.01 -5.41 9.19
CA SER A 141 -14.56 -5.33 7.81
C SER A 141 -14.61 -6.69 7.13
N PRO A 142 -15.32 -6.83 6.01
CA PRO A 142 -15.32 -8.08 5.24
C PRO A 142 -14.03 -8.23 4.43
N CYS A 143 -13.57 -9.47 4.23
CA CYS A 143 -12.53 -9.77 3.25
C CYS A 143 -13.16 -9.82 1.85
N LEU A 144 -12.80 -8.86 0.99
CA LEU A 144 -13.32 -8.73 -0.38
C LEU A 144 -12.41 -9.37 -1.43
N CYS A 145 -11.10 -9.40 -1.17
CA CYS A 145 -10.11 -9.86 -2.13
C CYS A 145 -9.34 -11.07 -1.61
N LYS A 146 -9.01 -11.98 -2.54
CA LYS A 146 -8.04 -13.05 -2.33
C LYS A 146 -7.08 -13.05 -3.50
N VAL A 147 -5.86 -12.57 -3.27
CA VAL A 147 -4.76 -12.55 -4.24
C VAL A 147 -3.52 -13.21 -3.62
N ALA A 148 -2.50 -13.45 -4.41
CA ALA A 148 -1.26 -14.04 -3.90
C ALA A 148 -0.77 -13.28 -2.63
N PRO A 149 -0.32 -13.96 -1.58
CA PRO A 149 -0.11 -15.41 -1.43
C PRO A 149 -1.37 -16.23 -1.06
N ASN A 150 -2.51 -15.60 -0.79
CA ASN A 150 -3.74 -16.28 -0.35
C ASN A 150 -4.40 -17.11 -1.45
N THR A 151 -4.00 -16.92 -2.69
CA THR A 151 -4.37 -17.75 -3.86
C THR A 151 -3.24 -17.69 -4.89
N GLN A 152 -3.14 -18.73 -5.71
CA GLN A 152 -2.21 -18.74 -6.85
C GLN A 152 -2.85 -18.20 -8.15
N LYS A 153 -4.17 -17.94 -8.13
CA LYS A 153 -4.93 -17.57 -9.33
C LYS A 153 -4.83 -16.09 -9.69
N TYR A 154 -4.83 -15.22 -8.69
CA TYR A 154 -4.88 -13.77 -8.89
C TYR A 154 -3.66 -13.09 -8.27
N HIS A 155 -3.17 -12.06 -8.96
CA HIS A 155 -2.00 -11.27 -8.61
C HIS A 155 -2.34 -9.79 -8.56
N ILE A 156 -1.39 -8.95 -8.18
CA ILE A 156 -1.64 -7.52 -8.00
C ILE A 156 -2.08 -6.81 -9.29
N GLN A 157 -1.63 -7.27 -10.44
CA GLN A 157 -2.08 -6.73 -11.72
C GLN A 157 -3.58 -6.97 -12.00
N ASP A 158 -4.15 -8.04 -11.44
CA ASP A 158 -5.59 -8.32 -11.55
C ASP A 158 -6.39 -7.33 -10.69
N VAL A 159 -5.86 -6.97 -9.52
CA VAL A 159 -6.42 -5.90 -8.67
C VAL A 159 -6.40 -4.57 -9.43
N ASN A 160 -5.27 -4.25 -10.10
CA ASN A 160 -5.17 -3.04 -10.91
C ASN A 160 -6.24 -3.00 -12.01
N ARG A 161 -6.43 -4.10 -12.76
CA ARG A 161 -7.46 -4.22 -13.81
C ARG A 161 -8.87 -4.09 -13.27
N ALA A 162 -9.12 -4.50 -12.03
CA ALA A 162 -10.42 -4.42 -11.36
C ALA A 162 -10.72 -3.02 -10.79
N GLY A 163 -9.84 -2.04 -10.99
CA GLY A 163 -10.00 -0.67 -10.51
C GLY A 163 -9.02 -0.25 -9.42
N GLY A 164 -8.05 -1.11 -9.09
CA GLY A 164 -7.01 -0.84 -8.13
C GLY A 164 -7.51 -0.66 -6.69
N ILE A 165 -6.70 -0.01 -5.89
CA ILE A 165 -7.04 0.28 -4.48
C ILE A 165 -8.26 1.20 -4.39
N MET A 166 -8.37 2.20 -5.26
CA MET A 166 -9.52 3.09 -5.29
C MET A 166 -10.83 2.35 -5.60
N GLY A 167 -10.78 1.28 -6.40
CA GLY A 167 -11.93 0.41 -6.67
C GLY A 167 -12.41 -0.32 -5.40
N ILE A 168 -11.49 -0.85 -4.60
CA ILE A 168 -11.82 -1.50 -3.33
C ILE A 168 -12.37 -0.46 -2.33
N MET A 169 -11.70 0.68 -2.18
CA MET A 169 -12.14 1.75 -1.29
C MET A 169 -13.52 2.27 -1.69
N GLY A 170 -13.81 2.38 -2.99
CA GLY A 170 -15.14 2.75 -3.49
C GLY A 170 -16.24 1.76 -3.07
N GLN A 171 -15.95 0.45 -3.00
CA GLN A 171 -16.92 -0.53 -2.47
C GLN A 171 -17.08 -0.39 -0.95
N LEU A 172 -15.99 -0.16 -0.22
CA LEU A 172 -16.04 0.08 1.23
C LEU A 172 -16.81 1.36 1.57
N ALA A 173 -16.62 2.42 0.78
CA ALA A 173 -17.38 3.67 0.92
C ALA A 173 -18.89 3.47 0.69
N LYS A 174 -19.27 2.75 -0.36
CA LYS A 174 -20.70 2.41 -0.63
C LYS A 174 -21.32 1.60 0.49
N ALA A 175 -20.51 0.77 1.17
CA ALA A 175 -20.95 0.00 2.33
C ALA A 175 -20.95 0.79 3.66
N GLY A 176 -20.50 2.05 3.65
CA GLY A 176 -20.39 2.87 4.87
C GLY A 176 -19.31 2.39 5.85
N LEU A 177 -18.27 1.71 5.34
CA LEU A 177 -17.23 1.11 6.17
C LEU A 177 -15.98 1.99 6.32
N ILE A 178 -15.87 3.05 5.51
CA ILE A 178 -14.77 4.02 5.58
C ILE A 178 -15.30 5.45 5.66
N ASP A 179 -14.50 6.33 6.24
CA ASP A 179 -14.76 7.77 6.28
C ASP A 179 -14.35 8.41 4.94
N THR A 180 -15.30 9.00 4.23
CA THR A 180 -15.08 9.66 2.94
C THR A 180 -14.75 11.14 3.06
N SER A 181 -14.69 11.69 4.29
CA SER A 181 -14.33 13.09 4.52
C SER A 181 -12.82 13.33 4.48
N VAL A 182 -12.01 12.27 4.71
CA VAL A 182 -10.56 12.35 4.64
C VAL A 182 -10.06 12.33 3.20
N ALA A 183 -9.01 13.10 2.94
CA ALA A 183 -8.35 13.10 1.65
C ALA A 183 -7.71 11.73 1.39
N VAL A 184 -8.18 11.07 0.34
CA VAL A 184 -7.50 9.91 -0.21
C VAL A 184 -6.73 10.40 -1.41
N SER A 185 -5.40 10.44 -1.29
CA SER A 185 -4.46 10.74 -2.37
C SER A 185 -4.93 11.85 -3.31
N TYR A 186 -4.89 13.12 -2.90
CA TYR A 186 -5.14 14.35 -3.68
C TYR A 186 -6.32 14.34 -4.68
N THR A 187 -7.05 13.27 -4.80
CA THR A 187 -8.26 13.15 -5.58
C THR A 187 -9.37 12.72 -4.66
N HIS A 188 -10.25 13.65 -4.38
CA HIS A 188 -11.45 13.40 -3.61
C HIS A 188 -12.18 12.16 -4.14
N LEU A 189 -12.58 11.26 -3.23
CA LEU A 189 -13.67 10.33 -3.46
C LEU A 189 -14.98 11.17 -3.60
N ARG A 190 -15.11 11.92 -4.67
CA ARG A 190 -16.33 12.62 -5.06
C ARG A 190 -16.94 11.99 -6.28
#